data_5e83bae5b233e8bd13aad0840d6d4726
#
_entry.id   5e83bae5b233e8bd13aad0840d6d4726
#
_cell.length_a   1.000
_cell.length_b   1.000
_cell.length_c   1.000
_cell.angle_alpha   90.00
_cell.angle_beta   90.00
_cell.angle_gamma   90.00
#
_symmetry.space_group_name_H-M   'P 1'
#
loop_
_entity.id
_entity.type
_entity.pdbx_description
1 polymer ?
#
loop_
_entity_poly.entity_id
_entity_poly.type
_entity_poly.pdbx_seq_one_letter_code
_entity_poly.pdbx_strand_id
1 'polypeptide(L)' 'QHFYQESAPSQSQVALVRYINPDTGRVLFEAKLHKLGFMTIAKNGDSPITVPPNGYFRFESWVNPFYTLAPMGSG' A
#
# COMPACT_ATOMS: atom_id res chain seq x y z
N GLN A 1 15.00 -5.86 -15.96
CA GLN A 1 15.20 -5.83 -15.31
C GLN A 1 15.46 -5.92 -14.63
N HIS A 2 15.54 -5.94 -14.59
CA HIS A 2 15.78 -6.12 -13.61
C HIS A 2 15.82 -5.25 -12.73
N PHE A 3 15.29 -4.92 -12.62
CA PHE A 3 15.36 -4.19 -11.65
C PHE A 3 15.39 -4.77 -10.37
N TYR A 4 15.40 -5.10 -10.15
CA TYR A 4 15.53 -5.44 -9.07
C TYR A 4 15.83 -6.43 -8.37
N GLN A 5 16.16 -6.81 -8.44
CA GLN A 5 16.43 -7.91 -7.87
C GLN A 5 17.09 -7.91 -6.60
N GLU A 6 18.01 -7.14 -6.37
CA GLU A 6 18.53 -6.96 -5.07
C GLU A 6 17.47 -6.46 -4.14
N SER A 7 16.32 -6.16 -4.64
CA SER A 7 15.21 -5.76 -3.80
C SER A 7 14.22 -6.88 -3.58
N ALA A 8 14.62 -8.12 -3.85
CA ALA A 8 13.73 -9.23 -3.62
C ALA A 8 13.42 -9.35 -2.11
N PRO A 9 12.18 -9.58 -1.74
CA PRO A 9 11.81 -9.63 -0.33
C PRO A 9 12.22 -10.94 0.32
N SER A 10 12.41 -10.91 1.64
CA SER A 10 12.50 -12.13 2.40
C SER A 10 11.14 -12.81 2.41
N GLN A 11 11.09 -14.03 2.95
CA GLN A 11 9.84 -14.75 3.03
C GLN A 11 8.76 -14.00 3.80
N SER A 12 9.19 -13.18 4.77
CA SER A 12 8.24 -12.52 5.65
C SER A 12 7.88 -11.11 5.21
N GLN A 13 8.40 -10.64 4.08
CA GLN A 13 8.12 -9.26 3.67
C GLN A 13 6.89 -9.17 2.79
N VAL A 14 6.25 -8.01 2.85
CA VAL A 14 5.10 -7.69 2.01
C VAL A 14 5.38 -6.39 1.27
N ALA A 15 4.66 -6.15 0.20
CA ALA A 15 4.83 -4.93 -0.57
C ALA A 15 4.06 -3.79 0.08
N LEU A 16 4.76 -2.71 0.36
CA LEU A 16 4.10 -1.47 0.78
C LEU A 16 3.72 -0.72 -0.47
N VAL A 17 2.44 -0.43 -0.60
CA VAL A 17 1.93 0.32 -1.74
C VAL A 17 1.13 1.51 -1.26
N ARG A 18 1.05 2.53 -2.09
CA ARG A 18 0.27 3.71 -1.79
C ARG A 18 -0.74 3.93 -2.89
N TYR A 19 -1.96 4.27 -2.47
CA TYR A 19 -3.03 4.56 -3.42
C TYR A 19 -2.97 6.04 -3.76
N ILE A 20 -2.86 6.34 -5.04
CA ILE A 20 -2.59 7.69 -5.53
C ILE A 20 -3.80 8.23 -6.26
N ASN A 21 -4.15 9.48 -5.96
CA ASN A 21 -5.13 10.20 -6.75
C ASN A 21 -4.39 10.82 -7.95
N PRO A 22 -4.64 10.36 -9.18
CA PRO A 22 -3.86 10.84 -10.32
C PRO A 22 -4.10 12.31 -10.65
N ASP A 23 -5.24 12.87 -10.24
CA ASP A 23 -5.53 14.26 -10.53
C ASP A 23 -4.70 15.22 -9.69
N THR A 24 -4.37 14.82 -8.46
CA THR A 24 -3.64 15.68 -7.55
C THR A 24 -2.26 15.16 -7.22
N GLY A 25 -2.00 13.89 -7.51
CA GLY A 25 -0.76 13.24 -7.13
C GLY A 25 -0.67 12.91 -5.65
N ARG A 26 -1.75 13.06 -4.91
CA ARG A 26 -1.71 12.86 -3.47
C ARG A 26 -1.91 11.41 -3.10
N VAL A 27 -1.28 11.02 -1.99
CA VAL A 27 -1.45 9.69 -1.41
C VAL A 27 -2.73 9.70 -0.59
N LEU A 28 -3.65 8.82 -0.93
CA LEU A 28 -4.92 8.73 -0.22
C LEU A 28 -4.83 7.78 0.96
N PHE A 29 -4.11 6.68 0.83
CA PHE A 29 -3.86 5.76 1.93
C PHE A 29 -2.74 4.81 1.56
N GLU A 30 -2.23 4.13 2.58
CA GLU A 30 -1.20 3.11 2.41
C GLU A 30 -1.82 1.72 2.57
N ALA A 31 -1.19 0.73 1.96
CA ALA A 31 -1.65 -0.64 2.08
C ALA A 31 -0.46 -1.58 2.01
N LYS A 32 -0.65 -2.78 2.55
CA LYS A 32 0.33 -3.86 2.44
C LYS A 32 -0.27 -4.94 1.53
N LEU A 33 0.42 -5.24 0.45
CA LEU A 33 0.01 -6.31 -0.45
C LEU A 33 0.78 -7.56 -0.09
N HIS A 34 0.04 -8.59 0.35
CA HIS A 34 0.62 -9.83 0.82
C HIS A 34 0.87 -10.77 -0.33
N LYS A 35 1.82 -11.69 -0.14
CA LYS A 35 2.17 -12.66 -1.17
C LYS A 35 0.99 -13.51 -1.62
N LEU A 36 0.03 -13.70 -0.73
CA LEU A 36 -1.14 -14.50 -1.04
C LEU A 36 -2.19 -13.77 -1.86
N GLY A 37 -1.94 -12.50 -2.15
CA GLY A 37 -2.82 -11.74 -3.02
C GLY A 37 -3.85 -10.89 -2.32
N PHE A 38 -3.94 -10.94 -0.99
CA PHE A 38 -4.86 -10.06 -0.30
C PHE A 38 -4.13 -8.80 0.18
N MET A 39 -4.90 -7.79 0.53
CA MET A 39 -4.35 -6.49 0.90
C MET A 39 -4.86 -6.07 2.26
N THR A 40 -3.95 -5.51 3.07
CA THR A 40 -4.31 -4.91 4.35
C THR A 40 -4.23 -3.40 4.19
N ILE A 41 -5.30 -2.71 4.48
CA ILE A 41 -5.42 -1.27 4.26
C ILE A 41 -5.61 -0.59 5.60
N ALA A 42 -4.86 0.50 5.82
CA ALA A 42 -5.07 1.32 7.01
C ALA A 42 -6.36 2.11 6.85
N LYS A 43 -7.20 2.10 7.88
CA LYS A 43 -8.46 2.81 7.83
C LYS A 43 -8.62 3.65 9.09
N ASN A 44 -9.54 4.59 9.04
CA ASN A 44 -9.84 5.42 10.19
C ASN A 44 -10.99 4.80 10.98
N GLY A 45 -10.71 4.51 12.24
CA GLY A 45 -11.73 4.00 13.14
C GLY A 45 -12.42 2.77 12.61
N ASP A 46 -13.72 2.71 12.80
CA ASP A 46 -14.52 1.56 12.42
C ASP A 46 -15.24 1.72 11.08
N SER A 47 -14.96 2.81 10.39
CA SER A 47 -15.67 3.06 9.13
C SER A 47 -15.20 2.10 8.05
N PRO A 48 -16.10 1.67 7.17
CA PRO A 48 -15.68 0.89 6.02
C PRO A 48 -14.78 1.73 5.12
N ILE A 49 -13.88 1.04 4.41
CA ILE A 49 -12.99 1.72 3.49
C ILE A 49 -13.68 1.84 2.15
N THR A 50 -13.70 3.06 1.62
CA THR A 50 -14.20 3.30 0.27
C THR A 50 -13.01 3.65 -0.61
N VAL A 51 -12.80 2.86 -1.64
CA VAL A 51 -11.67 3.06 -2.54
C VAL A 51 -12.15 3.86 -3.74
N PRO A 52 -11.65 5.09 -3.93
CA PRO A 52 -12.04 5.88 -5.10
C PRO A 52 -11.66 5.15 -6.39
N PRO A 53 -12.51 5.18 -7.40
CA PRO A 53 -12.28 4.36 -8.59
C PRO A 53 -11.18 4.86 -9.52
N ASN A 54 -10.78 6.11 -9.41
CA ASN A 54 -9.86 6.70 -10.37
C ASN A 54 -8.40 6.66 -9.95
N GLY A 55 -8.10 6.05 -8.83
CA GLY A 55 -6.74 6.00 -8.33
C GLY A 55 -5.99 4.77 -8.81
N TYR A 56 -4.74 4.69 -8.41
CA TYR A 56 -3.92 3.52 -8.70
C TYR A 56 -2.99 3.27 -7.54
N PHE A 57 -2.52 2.03 -7.43
CA PHE A 57 -1.55 1.66 -6.40
C PHE A 57 -0.14 1.82 -6.96
N ARG A 58 0.73 2.42 -6.16
CA ARG A 58 2.13 2.58 -6.51
C ARG A 58 2.97 1.83 -5.50
N PHE A 59 3.86 0.97 -5.99
CA PHE A 59 4.77 0.24 -5.12
C PHE A 59 5.79 1.22 -4.52
N GLU A 60 6.03 1.10 -3.21
CA GLU A 60 7.00 1.94 -2.54
C GLU A 60 8.23 1.15 -2.09
N SER A 61 8.01 0.09 -1.32
CA SER A 61 9.12 -0.69 -0.79
C SER A 61 8.63 -2.01 -0.23
N TRP A 62 9.56 -2.86 0.17
CA TRP A 62 9.24 -4.07 0.90
C TRP A 62 9.33 -3.77 2.38
N VAL A 63 8.34 -4.21 3.14
CA VAL A 63 8.31 -4.00 4.59
C VAL A 63 7.92 -5.32 5.24
N ASN A 64 8.19 -5.43 6.55
CA ASN A 64 7.76 -6.65 7.22
C ASN A 64 6.26 -6.60 7.47
N PRO A 65 5.61 -7.76 7.70
CA PRO A 65 4.16 -7.81 7.83
C PRO A 65 3.59 -6.98 8.96
N PHE A 66 4.42 -6.65 9.95
CA PHE A 66 3.96 -5.88 11.11
C PHE A 66 4.17 -4.38 10.95
N TYR A 67 4.63 -3.96 9.77
CA TYR A 67 4.77 -2.53 9.50
C TYR A 67 3.45 -1.82 9.76
N THR A 68 3.51 -0.72 10.50
CA THR A 68 2.32 0.03 10.84
C THR A 68 2.01 1.02 9.72
N LEU A 69 0.86 0.85 9.11
CA LEU A 69 0.44 1.75 8.04
C LEU A 69 -0.03 3.07 8.64
N ALA A 70 0.20 4.15 7.88
CA ALA A 70 -0.37 5.44 8.26
C ALA A 70 -1.89 5.35 8.13
N PRO A 71 -2.64 5.98 9.04
CA PRO A 71 -4.09 5.96 8.94
C PRO A 71 -4.54 6.54 7.62
N MET A 72 -5.69 6.07 7.11
CA MET A 72 -6.29 6.61 5.92
C MET A 72 -6.61 8.07 6.19
N GLY A 73 -5.90 8.93 5.50
CA GLY A 73 -6.01 10.35 5.77
C GLY A 73 -7.17 10.97 5.04
N SER A 74 -7.37 12.24 5.32
CA SER A 74 -8.38 13.01 4.65
C SER A 74 -7.87 13.59 3.35
N GLY A 75 -6.67 13.30 3.05
CA GLY A 75 -6.01 13.89 1.93
C GLY A 75 -6.46 13.51 0.59
#